data_3d3ee0c830ce7cc968c748217c73b2ea
#
_entry.id   3d3ee0c830ce7cc968c748217c73b2ea
#
_cell.length_a   1.000
_cell.length_b   1.000
_cell.length_c   1.000
_cell.angle_alpha   90.00
_cell.angle_beta   90.00
_cell.angle_gamma   90.00
#
_symmetry.space_group_name_H-M   'P 1'
#
loop_
_entity.id
_entity.type
_entity.pdbx_description
1 polymer ?
#
loop_
_entity_poly.entity_id
_entity_poly.type
_entity_poly.pdbx_seq_one_letter_code
_entity_poly.pdbx_strand_id
1 'polypeptide(L)'
;MKTLLTSTALVAALTLPVLAQDAPMSPFQTEAMGPAVTASDVIGARIYASEAAIDADAYAGVQEGWNDIGEVNDIVLGRDGTVDAVLVDIGGFLGMGERQVAVDMAALRFVQDDATDAD
;
A
#
# COMPACT_ATOMS: atom_id res chain seq x y z
N MET A 1 67.63 -6.97 -43.19
CA MET A 1 66.16 -7.11 -43.07
C MET A 1 65.78 -6.96 -41.63
N LYS A 2 65.14 -5.90 -41.34
CA LYS A 2 64.67 -5.66 -39.99
C LYS A 2 63.22 -6.10 -39.88
N THR A 3 63.01 -7.17 -39.18
CA THR A 3 61.64 -7.63 -38.88
C THR A 3 61.16 -6.85 -37.69
N LEU A 4 60.18 -6.00 -37.93
CA LEU A 4 59.43 -5.30 -36.86
C LEU A 4 58.40 -6.28 -36.29
N LEU A 5 58.64 -6.79 -35.11
CA LEU A 5 57.67 -7.51 -34.32
C LEU A 5 56.81 -6.46 -33.62
N THR A 6 55.66 -6.18 -34.20
CA THR A 6 54.59 -5.44 -33.51
C THR A 6 53.91 -6.35 -32.53
N SER A 7 54.31 -6.24 -31.29
CA SER A 7 53.59 -6.91 -30.21
C SER A 7 52.28 -6.15 -29.95
N THR A 8 51.21 -6.68 -30.49
CA THR A 8 49.88 -6.18 -30.17
C THR A 8 49.48 -6.78 -28.82
N ALA A 9 49.61 -5.99 -27.75
CA ALA A 9 49.10 -6.36 -26.44
C ALA A 9 47.57 -6.25 -26.49
N LEU A 10 46.90 -7.38 -26.56
CA LEU A 10 45.45 -7.46 -26.43
C LEU A 10 45.12 -7.30 -24.95
N VAL A 11 44.79 -6.12 -24.54
CA VAL A 11 44.22 -5.88 -23.22
C VAL A 11 42.75 -6.34 -23.25
N ALA A 12 42.53 -7.58 -22.84
CA ALA A 12 41.18 -8.06 -22.56
C ALA A 12 40.70 -7.41 -21.30
N ALA A 13 39.92 -6.34 -21.44
CA ALA A 13 39.18 -5.77 -20.30
C ALA A 13 38.08 -6.77 -19.93
N LEU A 14 38.34 -7.57 -18.90
CA LEU A 14 37.32 -8.38 -18.26
C LEU A 14 36.38 -7.43 -17.50
N THR A 15 35.32 -7.00 -18.18
CA THR A 15 34.19 -6.40 -17.50
C THR A 15 33.44 -7.49 -16.79
N LEU A 16 33.78 -7.71 -15.54
CA LEU A 16 32.98 -8.56 -14.67
C LEU A 16 31.60 -7.85 -14.52
N PRO A 17 30.50 -8.54 -14.81
CA PRO A 17 29.21 -7.97 -14.47
C PRO A 17 29.21 -7.75 -12.95
N VAL A 18 29.07 -6.51 -12.55
CA VAL A 18 28.79 -6.19 -11.17
C VAL A 18 27.40 -6.78 -10.91
N LEU A 19 27.35 -7.99 -10.36
CA LEU A 19 26.11 -8.51 -9.80
C LEU A 19 25.71 -7.49 -8.71
N ALA A 20 24.61 -6.80 -8.95
CA ALA A 20 24.00 -6.00 -7.92
C ALA A 20 23.75 -6.96 -6.73
N GLN A 21 24.65 -6.92 -5.76
CA GLN A 21 24.40 -7.58 -4.51
C GLN A 21 23.20 -6.85 -3.91
N ASP A 22 22.10 -7.58 -3.76
CA ASP A 22 21.02 -7.12 -2.92
C ASP A 22 21.64 -6.79 -1.58
N ALA A 23 21.78 -5.49 -1.28
CA ALA A 23 22.21 -5.06 0.03
C ALA A 23 21.28 -5.74 1.03
N PRO A 24 21.81 -6.37 2.11
CA PRO A 24 20.96 -6.99 3.10
C PRO A 24 19.95 -5.94 3.54
N MET A 25 18.67 -6.17 3.23
CA MET A 25 17.61 -5.26 3.61
C MET A 25 17.65 -5.13 5.13
N SER A 26 17.92 -3.91 5.60
CA SER A 26 17.81 -3.63 7.00
C SER A 26 16.40 -4.04 7.46
N PRO A 27 16.25 -4.81 8.55
CA PRO A 27 14.93 -5.12 9.07
C PRO A 27 14.21 -3.87 9.61
N PHE A 28 14.94 -2.77 9.71
CA PHE A 28 14.41 -1.50 10.18
C PHE A 28 14.29 -0.53 9.01
N GLN A 29 13.09 -0.05 8.79
CA GLN A 29 12.83 1.01 7.81
C GLN A 29 12.73 2.34 8.54
N THR A 30 13.44 3.33 8.03
CA THR A 30 13.41 4.69 8.59
C THR A 30 12.46 5.61 7.86
N GLU A 31 12.00 5.21 6.67
CA GLU A 31 11.08 5.99 5.84
C GLU A 31 10.03 5.06 5.22
N ALA A 32 8.83 5.57 5.06
CA ALA A 32 7.79 4.87 4.32
C ALA A 32 8.16 4.81 2.83
N MET A 33 7.97 3.65 2.22
CA MET A 33 8.27 3.43 0.80
C MET A 33 7.15 3.94 -0.14
N GLY A 34 6.45 4.99 0.27
CA GLY A 34 5.34 5.57 -0.49
C GLY A 34 4.16 5.93 0.40
N PRO A 35 3.03 6.27 -0.19
CA PRO A 35 1.82 6.53 0.58
C PRO A 35 1.49 5.33 1.45
N ALA A 36 1.34 5.56 2.74
CA ALA A 36 1.09 4.51 3.72
C ALA A 36 -0.04 4.94 4.66
N VAL A 37 -0.80 3.95 5.11
CA VAL A 37 -1.85 4.13 6.10
C VAL A 37 -1.53 3.19 7.26
N THR A 38 -1.64 3.69 8.47
CA THR A 38 -1.41 2.85 9.65
C THR A 38 -2.66 2.00 9.96
N ALA A 39 -2.45 0.83 10.55
CA ALA A 39 -3.57 -0.01 10.95
C ALA A 39 -4.50 0.70 11.95
N SER A 40 -3.94 1.54 12.82
CA SER A 40 -4.72 2.31 13.79
C SER A 40 -5.58 3.41 13.14
N ASP A 41 -5.19 3.91 11.98
CA ASP A 41 -6.02 4.85 11.22
C ASP A 41 -7.15 4.13 10.47
N VAL A 42 -6.91 2.89 10.07
CA VAL A 42 -7.89 2.05 9.36
C VAL A 42 -8.94 1.51 10.33
N ILE A 43 -8.52 1.01 11.49
CA ILE A 43 -9.46 0.49 12.51
C ILE A 43 -10.29 1.65 13.06
N GLY A 44 -11.60 1.53 12.97
CA GLY A 44 -12.55 2.57 13.35
C GLY A 44 -12.91 3.54 12.22
N ALA A 45 -12.29 3.41 11.05
CA ALA A 45 -12.63 4.23 9.89
C ALA A 45 -14.02 3.88 9.36
N ARG A 46 -14.73 4.90 8.91
CA ARG A 46 -16.04 4.71 8.26
C ARG A 46 -15.85 4.17 6.85
N ILE A 47 -16.76 3.31 6.45
CA ILE A 47 -16.79 2.74 5.11
C ILE A 47 -18.01 3.25 4.37
N TYR A 48 -17.77 3.72 3.17
CA TYR A 48 -18.78 4.22 2.26
C TYR A 48 -18.80 3.38 0.99
N ALA A 49 -20.01 3.12 0.50
CA ALA A 49 -20.20 2.57 -0.83
C ALA A 49 -20.48 3.72 -1.81
N SER A 50 -19.84 3.68 -2.96
CA SER A 50 -20.06 4.62 -4.04
C SER A 50 -20.30 3.87 -5.34
N GLU A 51 -21.29 4.28 -6.10
CA GLU A 51 -21.51 3.80 -7.46
C GLU A 51 -20.59 4.51 -8.46
N ALA A 52 -20.19 5.74 -8.14
CA ALA A 52 -19.24 6.49 -8.94
C ALA A 52 -17.80 5.99 -8.69
N ALA A 53 -16.99 6.03 -9.73
CA ALA A 53 -15.57 5.69 -9.60
C ALA A 53 -14.88 6.67 -8.64
N ILE A 54 -14.02 6.11 -7.78
CA ILE A 54 -13.16 6.88 -6.90
C ILE A 54 -11.88 7.18 -7.69
N ASP A 55 -11.70 8.39 -8.11
CA ASP A 55 -10.62 8.82 -9.02
C ASP A 55 -9.56 9.71 -8.36
N ALA A 56 -9.73 10.04 -7.08
CA ALA A 56 -8.79 10.83 -6.32
C ALA A 56 -8.37 10.12 -5.03
N ASP A 57 -7.25 10.51 -4.48
CA ASP A 57 -6.73 9.96 -3.23
C ASP A 57 -7.21 10.75 -1.99
N ALA A 58 -7.77 11.93 -2.21
CA ALA A 58 -8.28 12.79 -1.17
C ALA A 58 -9.57 13.50 -1.61
N TYR A 59 -10.45 13.72 -0.66
CA TYR A 59 -11.72 14.42 -0.86
C TYR A 59 -12.01 15.34 0.31
N ALA A 60 -12.67 16.45 0.04
CA ALA A 60 -13.12 17.36 1.09
C ALA A 60 -14.42 16.83 1.74
N GLY A 61 -14.28 15.97 2.73
CA GLY A 61 -15.38 15.34 3.42
C GLY A 61 -16.10 14.26 2.63
N VAL A 62 -17.19 13.78 3.16
CA VAL A 62 -18.04 12.77 2.53
C VAL A 62 -18.71 13.37 1.30
N GLN A 63 -18.53 12.70 0.18
CA GLN A 63 -19.08 13.17 -1.09
C GLN A 63 -20.55 12.79 -1.25
N GLU A 64 -21.27 13.58 -2.05
CA GLU A 64 -22.61 13.25 -2.46
C GLU A 64 -22.62 11.91 -3.23
N GLY A 65 -23.57 11.05 -2.93
CA GLY A 65 -23.65 9.71 -3.51
C GLY A 65 -22.84 8.64 -2.79
N TRP A 66 -22.10 9.02 -1.74
CA TRP A 66 -21.45 8.05 -0.85
C TRP A 66 -22.41 7.63 0.26
N ASN A 67 -22.65 6.33 0.33
CA ASN A 67 -23.53 5.77 1.36
C ASN A 67 -22.69 5.17 2.47
N ASP A 68 -22.85 5.66 3.69
CA ASP A 68 -22.25 5.08 4.87
C ASP A 68 -22.82 3.69 5.13
N ILE A 69 -21.97 2.68 5.03
CA ILE A 69 -22.38 1.28 5.20
C ILE A 69 -21.86 0.64 6.47
N GLY A 70 -20.88 1.21 7.11
CA GLY A 70 -20.33 0.62 8.31
C GLY A 70 -19.00 1.20 8.75
N GLU A 71 -18.30 0.42 9.52
CA GLU A 71 -17.05 0.79 10.17
C GLU A 71 -16.08 -0.39 10.16
N VAL A 72 -14.80 -0.09 10.02
CA VAL A 72 -13.74 -1.11 10.15
C VAL A 72 -13.60 -1.51 11.61
N ASN A 73 -13.85 -2.78 11.88
CA ASN A 73 -13.70 -3.35 13.22
C ASN A 73 -12.27 -3.82 13.48
N ASP A 74 -11.68 -4.53 12.52
CA ASP A 74 -10.36 -5.12 12.68
C ASP A 74 -9.74 -5.47 11.33
N ILE A 75 -8.47 -5.83 11.34
CA ILE A 75 -7.71 -6.27 10.18
C ILE A 75 -7.27 -7.71 10.42
N VAL A 76 -7.50 -8.59 9.46
CA VAL A 76 -7.09 -9.99 9.51
C VAL A 76 -5.76 -10.14 8.80
N LEU A 77 -4.76 -10.57 9.54
CA LEU A 77 -3.44 -10.87 9.00
C LEU A 77 -3.26 -12.37 8.84
N GLY A 78 -2.73 -12.76 7.70
CA GLY A 78 -2.20 -14.10 7.52
C GLY A 78 -0.97 -14.34 8.40
N ARG A 79 -0.69 -15.59 8.68
CA ARG A 79 0.51 -15.94 9.47
C ARG A 79 1.81 -15.61 8.75
N ASP A 80 1.74 -15.42 7.43
CA ASP A 80 2.86 -14.96 6.59
C ASP A 80 3.06 -13.43 6.63
N GLY A 81 2.21 -12.70 7.36
CA GLY A 81 2.28 -11.25 7.50
C GLY A 81 1.54 -10.46 6.44
N THR A 82 0.84 -11.11 5.52
CA THR A 82 -0.02 -10.43 4.53
C THR A 82 -1.35 -10.04 5.15
N VAL A 83 -1.97 -8.98 4.61
CA VAL A 83 -3.34 -8.62 4.98
C VAL A 83 -4.30 -9.46 4.16
N ASP A 84 -5.05 -10.34 4.83
CA ASP A 84 -6.00 -11.23 4.16
C ASP A 84 -7.35 -10.56 3.96
N ALA A 85 -7.83 -9.86 4.97
CA ALA A 85 -9.15 -9.24 4.94
C ALA A 85 -9.26 -8.11 5.96
N VAL A 86 -10.30 -7.34 5.81
CA VAL A 86 -10.73 -6.33 6.79
C VAL A 86 -12.08 -6.76 7.35
N LEU A 87 -12.21 -6.80 8.65
CA LEU A 87 -13.49 -7.06 9.31
C LEU A 87 -14.27 -5.75 9.40
N VAL A 88 -15.46 -5.77 8.84
CA VAL A 88 -16.33 -4.60 8.75
C VAL A 88 -17.63 -4.89 9.47
N ASP A 89 -18.03 -3.98 10.34
CA ASP A 89 -19.34 -3.98 10.95
C ASP A 89 -20.29 -3.20 10.05
N ILE A 90 -21.24 -3.88 9.44
CA ILE A 90 -22.17 -3.33 8.46
C ILE A 90 -23.57 -3.20 9.05
N GLY A 91 -24.16 -2.05 8.83
CA GLY A 91 -25.53 -1.76 9.23
C GLY A 91 -25.68 -1.62 10.73
N GLY A 92 -26.91 -1.80 11.19
CA GLY A 92 -27.27 -1.69 12.59
C GLY A 92 -27.57 -0.26 13.03
N PHE A 93 -28.49 -0.14 13.98
CA PHE A 93 -28.81 1.10 14.66
C PHE A 93 -28.56 0.89 16.16
N LEU A 94 -27.67 1.68 16.73
CA LEU A 94 -27.26 1.58 18.15
C LEU A 94 -26.74 0.15 18.50
N GLY A 95 -25.99 -0.48 17.59
CA GLY A 95 -25.44 -1.82 17.77
C GLY A 95 -26.44 -2.97 17.59
N MET A 96 -27.68 -2.68 17.23
CA MET A 96 -28.71 -3.68 16.96
C MET A 96 -28.81 -3.99 15.47
N GLY A 97 -28.73 -5.28 15.11
CA GLY A 97 -28.80 -5.74 13.71
C GLY A 97 -27.50 -5.56 12.96
N GLU A 98 -26.42 -5.21 13.62
CA GLU A 98 -25.09 -5.10 13.03
C GLU A 98 -24.56 -6.48 12.63
N ARG A 99 -23.93 -6.55 11.45
CA ARG A 99 -23.31 -7.76 10.94
C ARG A 99 -21.84 -7.53 10.69
N GLN A 100 -21.01 -8.42 11.18
CA GLN A 100 -19.60 -8.41 10.86
C GLN A 100 -19.34 -9.25 9.61
N VAL A 101 -18.69 -8.66 8.63
CA VAL A 101 -18.30 -9.33 7.39
C VAL A 101 -16.80 -9.14 7.14
N ALA A 102 -16.19 -10.11 6.49
CA ALA A 102 -14.83 -9.99 6.01
C ALA A 102 -14.83 -9.46 4.57
N VAL A 103 -14.13 -8.36 4.34
CA VAL A 103 -14.01 -7.74 3.04
C VAL A 103 -12.55 -7.87 2.58
N ASP A 104 -12.36 -8.31 1.34
CA ASP A 104 -11.05 -8.39 0.74
C ASP A 104 -10.42 -7.00 0.69
N MET A 105 -9.16 -6.88 1.09
CA MET A 105 -8.42 -5.61 1.06
C MET A 105 -8.39 -5.01 -0.35
N ALA A 106 -8.35 -5.82 -1.39
CA ALA A 106 -8.36 -5.36 -2.79
C ALA A 106 -9.68 -4.68 -3.19
N ALA A 107 -10.77 -4.93 -2.47
CA ALA A 107 -12.07 -4.30 -2.70
C ALA A 107 -12.20 -2.92 -2.05
N LEU A 108 -11.26 -2.55 -1.21
CA LEU A 108 -11.25 -1.29 -0.47
C LEU A 108 -10.33 -0.28 -1.13
N ARG A 109 -10.74 0.97 -1.12
CA ARG A 109 -9.90 2.09 -1.49
C ARG A 109 -9.83 3.08 -0.33
N PHE A 110 -8.61 3.42 0.05
CA PHE A 110 -8.37 4.40 1.10
C PHE A 110 -8.30 5.79 0.48
N VAL A 111 -9.07 6.70 1.03
CA VAL A 111 -9.06 8.11 0.65
C VAL A 111 -8.85 8.97 1.89
N GLN A 112 -8.18 10.08 1.73
CA GLN A 112 -7.97 11.04 2.81
C GLN A 112 -9.10 12.06 2.86
N ASP A 113 -9.40 12.51 4.06
CA ASP A 113 -10.32 13.62 4.27
C ASP A 113 -9.52 14.92 4.39
N ASP A 114 -9.54 15.73 3.33
CA ASP A 114 -8.86 17.03 3.31
C ASP A 114 -9.57 18.09 4.15
N ALA A 115 -10.79 17.81 4.61
CA ALA A 115 -11.55 18.78 5.42
C ALA A 115 -10.97 18.94 6.83
N THR A 116 -10.15 18.01 7.30
CA THR A 116 -9.55 18.04 8.64
C THR A 116 -8.25 18.81 8.72
N ASP A 117 -7.63 19.14 7.60
CA ASP A 117 -6.35 19.87 7.56
C ASP A 117 -6.51 21.41 7.51
N ALA A 118 -7.70 21.92 7.77
CA ALA A 118 -8.02 23.34 7.66
C ALA A 118 -7.90 24.09 9.02
N ASP A 119 -6.95 23.70 9.86
CA ASP A 119 -6.62 24.44 11.07
C ASP A 119 -5.23 25.07 11.00
#